data_6697b97e61c24a56f86e6f723454f344
#
_entry.id   6697b97e61c24a56f86e6f723454f344
#
_cell.length_a   1.000
_cell.length_b   1.000
_cell.length_c   1.000
_cell.angle_alpha   90.00
_cell.angle_beta   90.00
_cell.angle_gamma   90.00
#
_symmetry.space_group_name_H-M   'P 1'
#
loop_
_entity.id
_entity.type
_entity.pdbx_description
1 polymer ?
#
loop_
_entity_poly.entity_id
_entity_poly.type
_entity_poly.pdbx_seq_one_letter_code
_entity_poly.pdbx_strand_id
1 'polypeptide(L)'
;MKKYVYILLLLASVSTLATAQIKIGNYTFKDGGEYTGELKGRKPNGKGKTIYKNGNTYEGEYIKGKREGNGTYTFHDGEKYVGQWFQDQQHGSGTYYFMNNNRYEGMWFTDYQQGEGCLLYTSPSPR
;
A
#
# COMPACT_ATOMS: atom_id res chain seq x y z
N MET A 1 4.16 54.56 -6.44
CA MET A 1 2.92 53.98 -6.64
C MET A 1 2.99 52.75 -7.43
N LYS A 2 3.57 52.73 -8.57
CA LYS A 2 3.62 51.54 -9.41
C LYS A 2 4.45 50.41 -8.83
N LYS A 3 5.33 50.75 -7.94
CA LYS A 3 6.19 49.73 -7.34
C LYS A 3 5.43 48.66 -6.56
N TYR A 4 4.32 49.01 -6.00
CA TYR A 4 3.57 48.08 -5.17
C TYR A 4 2.94 46.99 -5.98
N VAL A 5 2.61 47.29 -7.22
CA VAL A 5 1.97 46.31 -8.09
C VAL A 5 2.92 45.13 -8.37
N TYR A 6 4.20 45.44 -8.55
CA TYR A 6 5.16 44.39 -8.85
C TYR A 6 5.36 43.44 -7.68
N ILE A 7 5.32 43.98 -6.48
CA ILE A 7 5.48 43.11 -5.30
C ILE A 7 4.33 42.15 -5.19
N LEU A 8 3.12 42.60 -5.45
CA LEU A 8 1.95 41.75 -5.40
C LEU A 8 2.01 40.64 -6.44
N LEU A 9 2.51 40.97 -7.62
CA LEU A 9 2.65 39.96 -8.67
C LEU A 9 3.65 38.89 -8.29
N LEU A 10 4.73 39.27 -7.66
CA LEU A 10 5.73 38.29 -7.21
C LEU A 10 5.16 37.33 -6.19
N LEU A 11 4.38 37.86 -5.25
CA LEU A 11 3.76 37.03 -4.24
C LEU A 11 2.76 36.07 -4.87
N ALA A 12 2.01 36.53 -5.85
CA ALA A 12 1.06 35.67 -6.53
C ALA A 12 1.77 34.54 -7.26
N SER A 13 2.90 34.84 -7.89
CA SER A 13 3.63 33.80 -8.62
C SER A 13 4.26 32.78 -7.70
N VAL A 14 4.65 33.18 -6.51
CA VAL A 14 5.18 32.24 -5.55
C VAL A 14 4.09 31.30 -5.07
N SER A 15 2.89 31.79 -4.88
CA SER A 15 1.80 30.96 -4.41
C SER A 15 1.38 29.92 -5.45
N THR A 16 1.68 30.15 -6.72
CA THR A 16 1.34 29.17 -7.74
C THR A 16 2.28 27.96 -7.76
N LEU A 17 3.34 28.03 -7.01
CA LEU A 17 4.23 26.90 -6.86
C LEU A 17 3.70 25.87 -5.86
N ALA A 18 2.47 26.05 -5.44
CA ALA A 18 1.85 25.09 -4.55
C ALA A 18 1.97 23.69 -5.11
N THR A 19 2.36 22.78 -4.26
CA THR A 19 2.62 21.42 -4.64
C THR A 19 1.37 20.74 -5.17
N ALA A 20 1.59 19.67 -5.92
CA ALA A 20 0.52 18.83 -6.36
C ALA A 20 -0.24 18.33 -5.14
N GLN A 21 -1.55 18.52 -5.14
CA GLN A 21 -2.38 18.07 -4.04
C GLN A 21 -2.62 16.60 -4.13
N ILE A 22 -2.61 15.95 -2.97
CA ILE A 22 -3.02 14.56 -2.88
C ILE A 22 -4.53 14.53 -3.06
N LYS A 23 -4.97 13.74 -4.00
CA LYS A 23 -6.40 13.52 -4.21
C LYS A 23 -6.80 12.22 -3.57
N ILE A 24 -7.93 12.25 -2.88
CA ILE A 24 -8.53 11.03 -2.34
C ILE A 24 -9.69 10.67 -3.26
N GLY A 25 -9.76 9.43 -3.66
CA GLY A 25 -10.82 9.00 -4.55
C GLY A 25 -10.89 7.50 -4.72
N ASN A 26 -11.64 7.09 -5.72
CA ASN A 26 -11.88 5.67 -5.98
C ASN A 26 -11.29 5.27 -7.31
N TYR A 27 -10.98 3.99 -7.42
CA TYR A 27 -10.45 3.43 -8.66
C TYR A 27 -10.86 1.96 -8.75
N THR A 28 -11.26 1.52 -9.92
CA THR A 28 -11.62 0.12 -10.13
C THR A 28 -10.54 -0.53 -10.99
N PHE A 29 -9.94 -1.59 -10.47
CA PHE A 29 -8.93 -2.35 -11.20
C PHE A 29 -9.59 -3.24 -12.24
N LYS A 30 -8.80 -3.70 -13.20
CA LYS A 30 -9.30 -4.57 -14.26
C LYS A 30 -9.92 -5.85 -13.72
N ASP A 31 -9.38 -6.37 -12.63
CA ASP A 31 -9.88 -7.60 -12.03
C ASP A 31 -11.15 -7.38 -11.20
N GLY A 32 -11.62 -6.13 -11.15
CA GLY A 32 -12.81 -5.79 -10.39
C GLY A 32 -12.55 -5.32 -8.97
N GLY A 33 -11.29 -5.24 -8.58
CA GLY A 33 -10.97 -4.73 -7.25
C GLY A 33 -11.32 -3.26 -7.13
N GLU A 34 -11.89 -2.88 -5.98
CA GLU A 34 -12.34 -1.52 -5.73
C GLU A 34 -11.39 -0.83 -4.77
N TYR A 35 -10.75 0.21 -5.23
CA TYR A 35 -9.76 0.96 -4.44
C TYR A 35 -10.36 2.25 -3.92
N THR A 36 -10.00 2.59 -2.69
CA THR A 36 -10.30 3.89 -2.09
C THR A 36 -9.05 4.39 -1.41
N GLY A 37 -8.63 5.61 -1.73
CA GLY A 37 -7.45 6.16 -1.11
C GLY A 37 -6.83 7.25 -1.94
N GLU A 38 -5.52 7.41 -1.76
CA GLU A 38 -4.78 8.47 -2.43
C GLU A 38 -4.57 8.14 -3.90
N LEU A 39 -4.70 9.15 -4.73
CA LEU A 39 -4.53 9.02 -6.18
C LEU A 39 -3.51 10.01 -6.67
N LYS A 40 -2.75 9.60 -7.67
CA LYS A 40 -1.93 10.50 -8.45
C LYS A 40 -2.40 10.40 -9.88
N GLY A 41 -2.91 11.52 -10.40
CA GLY A 41 -3.64 11.46 -11.63
C GLY A 41 -4.90 10.65 -11.39
N ARG A 42 -5.04 9.54 -12.08
CA ARG A 42 -6.21 8.68 -11.93
C ARG A 42 -5.88 7.32 -11.35
N LYS A 43 -4.66 7.14 -10.87
CA LYS A 43 -4.22 5.83 -10.40
C LYS A 43 -3.92 5.83 -8.92
N PRO A 44 -4.11 4.70 -8.25
CA PRO A 44 -3.70 4.56 -6.87
C PRO A 44 -2.23 4.90 -6.69
N ASN A 45 -1.95 5.78 -5.74
CA ASN A 45 -0.58 6.17 -5.45
C ASN A 45 -0.57 6.81 -4.07
N GLY A 46 0.19 6.24 -3.16
CA GLY A 46 0.15 6.62 -1.76
C GLY A 46 -0.62 5.58 -0.96
N LYS A 47 -1.31 6.00 0.07
CA LYS A 47 -1.99 5.07 0.96
C LYS A 47 -3.43 4.83 0.54
N GLY A 48 -3.84 3.58 0.60
CA GLY A 48 -5.20 3.25 0.25
C GLY A 48 -5.56 1.82 0.55
N LYS A 49 -6.80 1.47 0.22
CA LYS A 49 -7.34 0.15 0.49
C LYS A 49 -8.08 -0.37 -0.73
N THR A 50 -7.87 -1.64 -1.04
CA THR A 50 -8.59 -2.30 -2.12
C THR A 50 -9.37 -3.47 -1.56
N ILE A 51 -10.60 -3.63 -2.01
CA ILE A 51 -11.43 -4.80 -1.74
C ILE A 51 -11.57 -5.54 -3.06
N TYR A 52 -11.08 -6.78 -3.08
CA TYR A 52 -11.12 -7.60 -4.28
C TYR A 52 -12.44 -8.35 -4.37
N LYS A 53 -12.78 -8.82 -5.56
CA LYS A 53 -14.05 -9.51 -5.77
C LYS A 53 -14.20 -10.76 -4.92
N ASN A 54 -13.10 -11.44 -4.66
CA ASN A 54 -13.15 -12.67 -3.85
C ASN A 54 -13.21 -12.42 -2.36
N GLY A 55 -13.28 -11.15 -1.94
CA GLY A 55 -13.36 -10.81 -0.52
C GLY A 55 -12.03 -10.52 0.13
N ASN A 56 -10.92 -10.76 -0.56
CA ASN A 56 -9.62 -10.38 -0.01
C ASN A 56 -9.51 -8.87 0.02
N THR A 57 -8.63 -8.35 0.88
CA THR A 57 -8.40 -6.90 0.95
C THR A 57 -6.91 -6.62 1.04
N TYR A 58 -6.53 -5.46 0.55
CA TYR A 58 -5.19 -4.94 0.76
C TYR A 58 -5.31 -3.53 1.33
N GLU A 59 -4.51 -3.25 2.34
CA GLU A 59 -4.46 -1.90 2.89
C GLU A 59 -3.00 -1.53 3.07
N GLY A 60 -2.56 -0.49 2.36
CA GLY A 60 -1.16 -0.11 2.41
C GLY A 60 -0.80 0.88 1.33
N GLU A 61 0.45 0.80 0.90
CA GLU A 61 1.01 1.78 -0.01
C GLU A 61 0.94 1.30 -1.45
N TYR A 62 0.79 2.27 -2.35
CA TYR A 62 0.72 2.04 -3.78
C TYR A 62 1.64 3.00 -4.51
N ILE A 63 2.20 2.55 -5.63
CA ILE A 63 2.90 3.40 -6.58
C ILE A 63 2.42 3.04 -7.97
N LYS A 64 1.91 4.03 -8.68
CA LYS A 64 1.46 3.87 -10.07
C LYS A 64 0.51 2.70 -10.25
N GLY A 65 -0.40 2.53 -9.31
CA GLY A 65 -1.42 1.49 -9.39
C GLY A 65 -0.99 0.13 -8.88
N LYS A 66 0.21 -0.01 -8.36
CA LYS A 66 0.72 -1.28 -7.87
C LYS A 66 1.04 -1.19 -6.39
N ARG A 67 0.87 -2.30 -5.69
CA ARG A 67 1.21 -2.37 -4.27
C ARG A 67 2.73 -2.27 -4.13
N GLU A 68 3.15 -1.35 -3.26
CA GLU A 68 4.56 -1.09 -3.02
C GLU A 68 4.74 -0.70 -1.57
N GLY A 69 5.94 -0.83 -1.04
CA GLY A 69 6.20 -0.41 0.32
C GLY A 69 5.55 -1.33 1.33
N ASN A 70 4.95 -0.78 2.37
CA ASN A 70 4.36 -1.57 3.43
C ASN A 70 2.87 -1.73 3.22
N GLY A 71 2.37 -2.94 3.48
CA GLY A 71 0.95 -3.17 3.36
C GLY A 71 0.51 -4.47 3.97
N THR A 72 -0.79 -4.58 4.22
CA THR A 72 -1.41 -5.76 4.80
C THR A 72 -2.41 -6.33 3.81
N TYR A 73 -2.23 -7.58 3.45
CA TYR A 73 -3.15 -8.31 2.59
C TYR A 73 -3.89 -9.32 3.46
N THR A 74 -5.21 -9.23 3.46
CA THR A 74 -6.04 -10.13 4.26
C THR A 74 -6.85 -10.99 3.31
N PHE A 75 -6.71 -12.30 3.45
CA PHE A 75 -7.47 -13.26 2.67
C PHE A 75 -8.86 -13.39 3.28
N HIS A 76 -9.82 -13.80 2.46
CA HIS A 76 -11.20 -13.89 2.92
C HIS A 76 -11.39 -14.95 4.00
N ASP A 77 -10.46 -15.90 4.11
CA ASP A 77 -10.51 -16.92 5.15
C ASP A 77 -9.88 -16.47 6.46
N GLY A 78 -9.30 -15.27 6.49
CA GLY A 78 -8.71 -14.74 7.71
C GLY A 78 -7.20 -14.79 7.78
N GLU A 79 -6.55 -15.52 6.91
CA GLU A 79 -5.08 -15.46 6.84
C GLU A 79 -4.65 -14.10 6.36
N LYS A 80 -3.44 -13.69 6.71
CA LYS A 80 -2.99 -12.38 6.25
C LYS A 80 -1.48 -12.29 6.15
N TYR A 81 -1.03 -11.41 5.29
CA TYR A 81 0.37 -11.06 5.15
C TYR A 81 0.55 -9.60 5.55
N VAL A 82 1.53 -9.33 6.40
CA VAL A 82 1.87 -7.96 6.81
C VAL A 82 3.33 -7.76 6.50
N GLY A 83 3.64 -6.86 5.59
CA GLY A 83 5.04 -6.66 5.26
C GLY A 83 5.24 -5.80 4.04
N GLN A 84 6.37 -6.04 3.40
CA GLN A 84 6.81 -5.23 2.28
C GLN A 84 6.32 -5.81 0.95
N TRP A 85 6.11 -4.91 0.01
CA TRP A 85 5.60 -5.21 -1.32
C TRP A 85 6.45 -4.53 -2.37
N PHE A 86 6.57 -5.15 -3.52
CA PHE A 86 7.25 -4.56 -4.65
C PHE A 86 6.54 -4.99 -5.93
N GLN A 87 6.01 -4.01 -6.64
CA GLN A 87 5.32 -4.22 -7.92
C GLN A 87 4.28 -5.34 -7.82
N ASP A 88 3.35 -5.18 -6.87
CA ASP A 88 2.22 -6.08 -6.65
C ASP A 88 2.59 -7.44 -6.07
N GLN A 89 3.81 -7.63 -5.62
CA GLN A 89 4.24 -8.90 -5.07
C GLN A 89 4.83 -8.73 -3.68
N GLN A 90 4.66 -9.74 -2.85
CA GLN A 90 5.32 -9.77 -1.55
C GLN A 90 6.82 -9.83 -1.77
N HIS A 91 7.55 -8.97 -1.06
CA HIS A 91 8.97 -8.84 -1.31
C HIS A 91 9.62 -8.22 -0.10
N GLY A 92 10.80 -8.72 0.30
CA GLY A 92 11.48 -8.18 1.46
C GLY A 92 10.96 -8.81 2.74
N SER A 93 10.97 -8.04 3.83
CA SER A 93 10.55 -8.57 5.13
C SER A 93 9.04 -8.62 5.23
N GLY A 94 8.54 -9.69 5.81
CA GLY A 94 7.11 -9.78 6.04
C GLY A 94 6.74 -10.94 6.92
N THR A 95 5.53 -10.88 7.46
CA THR A 95 5.00 -11.92 8.33
C THR A 95 3.69 -12.44 7.75
N TYR A 96 3.59 -13.74 7.62
CA TYR A 96 2.36 -14.39 7.18
C TYR A 96 1.71 -15.07 8.37
N TYR A 97 0.43 -14.77 8.58
CA TYR A 97 -0.36 -15.32 9.68
C TYR A 97 -1.30 -16.39 9.12
N PHE A 98 -1.13 -17.61 9.58
CA PHE A 98 -1.96 -18.74 9.15
C PHE A 98 -3.23 -18.85 9.99
N MET A 99 -4.18 -19.61 9.50
CA MET A 99 -5.45 -19.82 10.20
C MET A 99 -5.29 -20.46 11.57
N ASN A 100 -4.30 -21.30 11.72
CA ASN A 100 -4.10 -22.03 12.97
C ASN A 100 -3.30 -21.23 14.00
N ASN A 101 -3.21 -19.91 13.81
CA ASN A 101 -2.47 -19.01 14.68
C ASN A 101 -0.95 -19.14 14.61
N ASN A 102 -0.46 -19.95 13.69
CA ASN A 102 0.97 -19.98 13.39
C ASN A 102 1.31 -18.77 12.53
N ARG A 103 2.58 -18.43 12.50
CA ARG A 103 3.02 -17.36 11.60
C ARG A 103 4.44 -17.63 11.12
N TYR A 104 4.72 -17.17 9.93
CA TYR A 104 6.05 -17.20 9.35
C TYR A 104 6.58 -15.77 9.31
N GLU A 105 7.74 -15.55 9.90
CA GLU A 105 8.41 -14.24 9.82
C GLU A 105 9.70 -14.44 9.05
N GLY A 106 9.88 -13.68 7.99
CA GLY A 106 11.08 -13.85 7.21
C GLY A 106 11.07 -13.04 5.94
N MET A 107 11.89 -13.52 5.02
CA MET A 107 12.07 -12.83 3.74
C MET A 107 11.20 -13.45 2.67
N TRP A 108 10.77 -12.61 1.76
CA TRP A 108 9.90 -12.97 0.65
C TRP A 108 10.51 -12.48 -0.65
N PHE A 109 10.32 -13.24 -1.69
CA PHE A 109 10.76 -12.83 -3.01
C PHE A 109 9.70 -13.21 -4.02
N THR A 110 9.08 -12.20 -4.63
CA THR A 110 8.01 -12.38 -5.61
C THR A 110 6.98 -13.39 -5.14
N ASP A 111 6.37 -13.09 -3.98
CA ASP A 111 5.30 -13.90 -3.38
C ASP A 111 5.72 -15.25 -2.81
N TYR A 112 7.00 -15.53 -2.80
CA TYR A 112 7.48 -16.79 -2.23
C TYR A 112 8.36 -16.55 -1.03
N GLN A 113 8.24 -17.41 -0.05
CA GLN A 113 9.13 -17.39 1.09
C GLN A 113 10.56 -17.65 0.61
N GLN A 114 11.49 -16.87 1.15
CA GLN A 114 12.84 -16.91 0.65
C GLN A 114 13.84 -17.05 1.79
N GLY A 115 14.74 -18.02 1.65
CA GLY A 115 15.88 -18.13 2.54
C GLY A 115 15.48 -18.36 3.98
N GLU A 116 16.03 -17.55 4.85
CA GLU A 116 15.84 -17.73 6.26
C GLU A 116 14.59 -17.09 6.73
N GLY A 117 13.71 -17.87 7.21
CA GLY A 117 12.53 -17.39 7.86
C GLY A 117 12.26 -18.24 9.07
N CYS A 118 11.30 -17.82 9.85
CA CYS A 118 10.99 -18.50 11.08
C CYS A 118 9.50 -18.73 11.18
N LEU A 119 9.10 -19.99 11.26
CA LEU A 119 7.71 -20.33 11.48
C LEU A 119 7.45 -20.32 12.97
N LEU A 120 6.57 -19.45 13.41
CA LEU A 120 6.30 -19.25 14.82
C LEU A 120 4.90 -19.73 15.17
N TYR A 121 4.82 -20.38 16.31
CA TYR A 121 3.58 -20.93 16.82
C TYR A 121 3.13 -20.11 18.01
N THR A 122 1.88 -19.70 18.03
CA THR A 122 1.37 -18.92 19.13
C THR A 122 0.71 -19.77 20.19
N SER A 123 0.37 -21.01 19.86
CA SER A 123 -0.15 -21.91 20.86
C SER A 123 0.95 -22.82 21.36
N PRO A 124 0.74 -23.42 22.48
CA PRO A 124 1.74 -24.32 23.01
C PRO A 124 1.99 -25.40 22.02
N SER A 125 3.12 -25.70 21.78
CA SER A 125 3.47 -26.51 20.95
C SER A 125 3.62 -27.43 20.64
N PRO A 126 3.69 -27.86 20.00
CA PRO A 126 3.86 -28.88 19.45
C PRO A 126 4.99 -29.35 19.10
N ARG A 127 5.63 -29.55 19.27
CA ARG A 127 6.68 -30.15 18.85
C ARG A 127 7.30 -29.97 19.04
#